data_0bc1bb86c62748c9da4a33dd4fc44061
#
_entry.id   0bc1bb86c62748c9da4a33dd4fc44061
#
_cell.length_a   1.000
_cell.length_b   1.000
_cell.length_c   1.000
_cell.angle_alpha   90.00
_cell.angle_beta   90.00
_cell.angle_gamma   90.00
#
_symmetry.space_group_name_H-M   'P 1'
#
loop_
_entity.id
_entity.type
_entity.pdbx_description
1 polymer ?
#
loop_
_entity_poly.entity_id
_entity_poly.type
_entity_poly.pdbx_seq_one_letter_code
_entity_poly.pdbx_strand_id
1 'polypeptide(L)'
;MYIGKEKTEKIKITCIKYDGDSFQEKTLETINGCFPLNDKPAVTWINIDGVHQLENIEQIGTHFKIHPLVLEDIVNTGQRPKMEDFDNYLFIVLKMLYYDVTENETKTEQVSLILSANYVISFQETEGDVFDPIRERLRIDRGRVRKMGADYLAYSLIDAIVDNYFIVLEKIVEKIEDIEDEMIKNPTPEEL
;
A
#
# COMPACT_ATOMS: atom_id res chain seq x y z
N MET A 1 20.48 -2.23 -2.14
CA MET A 1 20.58 -3.49 -1.37
C MET A 1 19.32 -3.59 -0.51
N TYR A 2 18.51 -4.63 -0.64
CA TYR A 2 17.31 -4.82 0.17
C TYR A 2 17.69 -4.94 1.65
N ILE A 3 17.04 -4.16 2.52
CA ILE A 3 17.24 -4.17 3.96
C ILE A 3 15.92 -4.62 4.60
N GLY A 4 15.60 -5.89 4.48
CA GLY A 4 14.41 -6.52 5.06
C GLY A 4 14.70 -7.99 5.37
N LYS A 5 13.73 -8.69 5.97
CA LYS A 5 13.83 -10.15 6.14
C LYS A 5 13.70 -10.81 4.76
N GLU A 6 14.60 -11.74 4.43
CA GLU A 6 14.46 -12.55 3.22
C GLU A 6 13.09 -13.23 3.22
N LYS A 7 12.29 -12.93 2.19
CA LYS A 7 10.98 -13.54 1.96
C LYS A 7 11.08 -14.43 0.73
N THR A 8 10.57 -15.64 0.86
CA THR A 8 10.54 -16.65 -0.21
C THR A 8 9.28 -16.57 -1.07
N GLU A 9 8.36 -15.66 -0.72
CA GLU A 9 7.10 -15.49 -1.43
C GLU A 9 7.31 -14.84 -2.80
N LYS A 10 6.54 -15.28 -3.79
CA LYS A 10 6.55 -14.67 -5.12
C LYS A 10 5.95 -13.27 -5.05
N ILE A 11 6.53 -12.34 -5.81
CA ILE A 11 5.91 -11.03 -6.03
C ILE A 11 4.55 -11.23 -6.70
N LYS A 12 3.56 -10.51 -6.20
CA LYS A 12 2.24 -10.41 -6.83
C LYS A 12 2.05 -9.00 -7.39
N ILE A 13 1.74 -8.93 -8.67
CA ILE A 13 1.47 -7.67 -9.35
C ILE A 13 0.00 -7.67 -9.77
N THR A 14 -0.76 -6.70 -9.25
CA THR A 14 -2.15 -6.49 -9.64
C THR A 14 -2.24 -5.21 -10.45
N CYS A 15 -2.73 -5.30 -11.67
CA CYS A 15 -2.94 -4.16 -12.55
C CYS A 15 -4.44 -3.90 -12.69
N ILE A 16 -4.88 -2.74 -12.24
CA ILE A 16 -6.26 -2.26 -12.35
C ILE A 16 -6.28 -1.08 -13.31
N LYS A 17 -7.05 -1.18 -14.38
CA LYS A 17 -7.27 -0.08 -15.35
C LYS A 17 -8.75 0.27 -15.34
N TYR A 18 -9.04 1.56 -15.25
CA TYR A 18 -10.41 2.02 -15.21
C TYR A 18 -10.59 3.43 -15.81
N ASP A 19 -11.77 3.67 -16.28
CA ASP A 19 -12.34 4.97 -16.63
C ASP A 19 -13.82 5.00 -16.22
N GLY A 20 -14.55 6.05 -16.62
CA GLY A 20 -15.98 6.16 -16.28
C GLY A 20 -16.87 5.02 -16.79
N ASP A 21 -16.44 4.30 -17.82
CA ASP A 21 -17.25 3.32 -18.54
C ASP A 21 -16.67 1.90 -18.47
N SER A 22 -15.38 1.77 -18.15
CA SER A 22 -14.66 0.49 -18.21
C SER A 22 -13.87 0.20 -16.94
N PHE A 23 -13.72 -1.09 -16.64
CA PHE A 23 -12.91 -1.60 -15.56
C PHE A 23 -12.25 -2.92 -15.95
N GLN A 24 -10.96 -3.04 -15.70
CA GLN A 24 -10.19 -4.26 -15.90
C GLN A 24 -9.27 -4.47 -14.71
N GLU A 25 -9.24 -5.67 -14.18
CA GLU A 25 -8.34 -6.10 -13.13
C GLU A 25 -7.63 -7.39 -13.56
N LYS A 26 -6.31 -7.41 -13.42
CA LYS A 26 -5.49 -8.56 -13.80
C LYS A 26 -4.39 -8.77 -12.77
N THR A 27 -4.20 -10.00 -12.34
CA THR A 27 -2.99 -10.42 -11.63
C THR A 27 -1.96 -10.89 -12.65
N LEU A 28 -0.74 -10.42 -12.52
CA LEU A 28 0.34 -10.61 -13.48
C LEU A 28 1.57 -11.21 -12.77
N GLU A 29 2.31 -12.02 -13.47
CA GLU A 29 3.59 -12.54 -12.98
C GLU A 29 4.75 -11.56 -13.24
N THR A 30 4.58 -10.66 -14.21
CA THR A 30 5.57 -9.66 -14.59
C THR A 30 4.92 -8.32 -14.90
N ILE A 31 5.67 -7.24 -14.69
CA ILE A 31 5.20 -5.87 -14.96
C ILE A 31 4.86 -5.62 -16.43
N ASN A 32 5.45 -6.38 -17.35
CA ASN A 32 5.23 -6.21 -18.79
C ASN A 32 3.75 -6.34 -19.20
N GLY A 33 2.96 -7.11 -18.43
CA GLY A 33 1.51 -7.22 -18.66
C GLY A 33 0.70 -5.97 -18.35
N CYS A 34 1.29 -4.99 -17.65
CA CYS A 34 0.66 -3.68 -17.39
C CYS A 34 0.72 -2.75 -18.60
N PHE A 35 1.56 -3.02 -19.60
CA PHE A 35 1.79 -2.15 -20.74
C PHE A 35 1.01 -2.60 -22.01
N PRO A 36 0.73 -1.70 -22.95
CA PRO A 36 0.89 -0.24 -22.85
C PRO A 36 -0.12 0.41 -21.89
N LEU A 37 0.31 1.48 -21.23
CA LEU A 37 -0.63 2.40 -20.58
C LEU A 37 -1.35 3.11 -21.75
N ASN A 38 -2.66 2.88 -21.89
CA ASN A 38 -3.41 3.46 -23.00
C ASN A 38 -3.37 5.01 -22.97
N ASP A 39 -3.25 5.62 -24.15
CA ASP A 39 -3.34 7.09 -24.34
C ASP A 39 -4.76 7.68 -24.10
N LYS A 40 -5.72 6.85 -23.72
CA LYS A 40 -7.07 7.28 -23.33
C LYS A 40 -7.04 7.84 -21.90
N PRO A 41 -8.00 8.68 -21.51
CA PRO A 41 -8.10 9.20 -20.14
C PRO A 41 -8.52 8.12 -19.14
N ALA A 42 -7.73 7.04 -19.07
CA ALA A 42 -7.91 5.93 -18.15
C ALA A 42 -6.86 6.01 -17.05
N VAL A 43 -7.27 5.73 -15.83
CA VAL A 43 -6.35 5.61 -14.69
C VAL A 43 -5.87 4.17 -14.60
N THR A 44 -4.57 3.99 -14.36
CA THR A 44 -3.97 2.68 -14.11
C THR A 44 -3.43 2.64 -12.67
N TRP A 45 -3.88 1.67 -11.90
CA TRP A 45 -3.31 1.35 -10.60
C TRP A 45 -2.51 0.05 -10.71
N ILE A 46 -1.24 0.11 -10.38
CA ILE A 46 -0.33 -1.04 -10.32
C ILE A 46 -0.01 -1.27 -8.85
N ASN A 47 -0.53 -2.35 -8.27
CA ASN A 47 -0.21 -2.75 -6.91
C ASN A 47 0.82 -3.87 -6.93
N ILE A 48 1.89 -3.71 -6.14
CA ILE A 48 3.03 -4.62 -6.09
C ILE A 48 3.21 -5.07 -4.65
N ASP A 49 2.94 -6.35 -4.41
CA ASP A 49 3.16 -7.01 -3.14
C ASP A 49 4.50 -7.76 -3.19
N GLY A 50 5.45 -7.33 -2.38
CA GLY A 50 6.80 -7.85 -2.34
C GLY A 50 7.84 -6.97 -3.03
N VAL A 51 8.61 -6.20 -2.26
CA VAL A 51 9.70 -5.33 -2.76
C VAL A 51 11.07 -6.00 -2.69
N HIS A 52 11.14 -7.26 -2.32
CA HIS A 52 12.40 -8.01 -2.13
C HIS A 52 13.05 -8.49 -3.44
N GLN A 53 12.31 -8.54 -4.56
CA GLN A 53 12.86 -8.91 -5.87
C GLN A 53 13.29 -7.66 -6.64
N LEU A 54 14.56 -7.30 -6.50
CA LEU A 54 15.14 -6.07 -7.05
C LEU A 54 14.97 -5.94 -8.57
N GLU A 55 15.06 -7.07 -9.31
CA GLU A 55 14.92 -7.07 -10.77
C GLU A 55 13.58 -6.50 -11.25
N ASN A 56 12.50 -6.83 -10.58
CA ASN A 56 11.17 -6.28 -10.91
C ASN A 56 11.08 -4.79 -10.58
N ILE A 57 11.66 -4.36 -9.45
CA ILE A 57 11.69 -2.94 -9.06
C ILE A 57 12.53 -2.14 -10.05
N GLU A 58 13.67 -2.66 -10.50
CA GLU A 58 14.52 -2.01 -11.52
C GLU A 58 13.82 -1.92 -12.88
N GLN A 59 13.08 -2.95 -13.29
CA GLN A 59 12.28 -2.91 -14.54
C GLN A 59 11.20 -1.84 -14.47
N ILE A 60 10.49 -1.72 -13.34
CA ILE A 60 9.51 -0.66 -13.09
C ILE A 60 10.19 0.70 -13.14
N GLY A 61 11.31 0.85 -12.43
CA GLY A 61 12.09 2.08 -12.41
C GLY A 61 12.50 2.54 -13.80
N THR A 62 12.99 1.62 -14.62
CA THR A 62 13.41 1.89 -16.01
C THR A 62 12.21 2.32 -16.87
N HIS A 63 11.10 1.58 -16.78
CA HIS A 63 9.91 1.85 -17.60
C HIS A 63 9.25 3.18 -17.26
N PHE A 64 9.05 3.46 -15.98
CA PHE A 64 8.41 4.69 -15.50
C PHE A 64 9.38 5.86 -15.28
N LYS A 65 10.67 5.68 -15.58
CA LYS A 65 11.74 6.67 -15.38
C LYS A 65 11.80 7.17 -13.94
N ILE A 66 11.65 6.25 -12.98
CA ILE A 66 11.73 6.56 -11.57
C ILE A 66 13.21 6.74 -11.19
N HIS A 67 13.49 7.78 -10.40
CA HIS A 67 14.84 8.08 -9.96
C HIS A 67 15.45 6.94 -9.15
N PRO A 68 16.74 6.56 -9.35
CA PRO A 68 17.36 5.44 -8.62
C PRO A 68 17.29 5.55 -7.10
N LEU A 69 17.40 6.73 -6.53
CA LEU A 69 17.26 6.94 -5.08
C LEU A 69 15.84 6.62 -4.57
N VAL A 70 14.81 6.88 -5.38
CA VAL A 70 13.44 6.51 -5.05
C VAL A 70 13.28 4.98 -5.04
N LEU A 71 13.90 4.27 -5.98
CA LEU A 71 13.90 2.81 -5.99
C LEU A 71 14.63 2.23 -4.76
N GLU A 72 15.73 2.88 -4.34
CA GLU A 72 16.41 2.53 -3.10
C GLU A 72 15.51 2.72 -1.87
N ASP A 73 14.78 3.82 -1.79
CA ASP A 73 13.83 4.08 -0.70
C ASP A 73 12.64 3.13 -0.68
N ILE A 74 12.15 2.70 -1.86
CA ILE A 74 11.09 1.69 -1.97
C ILE A 74 11.54 0.36 -1.37
N VAL A 75 12.77 -0.09 -1.64
CA VAL A 75 13.29 -1.36 -1.14
C VAL A 75 13.85 -1.27 0.28
N ASN A 76 14.13 -0.05 0.76
CA ASN A 76 14.51 0.20 2.15
C ASN A 76 13.27 0.50 3.00
N THR A 77 12.64 -0.55 3.50
CA THR A 77 11.36 -0.47 4.21
C THR A 77 11.42 0.17 5.61
N GLY A 78 12.60 0.66 6.00
CA GLY A 78 12.83 1.41 7.24
C GLY A 78 12.62 2.93 7.12
N GLN A 79 12.17 3.45 5.98
CA GLN A 79 12.00 4.89 5.75
C GLN A 79 10.97 5.52 6.68
N ARG A 80 11.19 6.79 7.01
CA ARG A 80 10.17 7.62 7.66
C ARG A 80 9.15 8.07 6.62
N PRO A 81 7.89 8.31 7.01
CA PRO A 81 6.91 8.92 6.13
C PRO A 81 7.46 10.22 5.54
N LYS A 82 7.35 10.35 4.20
CA LYS A 82 7.81 11.51 3.46
C LYS A 82 7.07 11.67 2.16
N MET A 83 7.13 12.85 1.58
CA MET A 83 6.65 13.15 0.23
C MET A 83 7.71 13.96 -0.51
N GLU A 84 8.03 13.55 -1.71
CA GLU A 84 9.00 14.19 -2.59
C GLU A 84 8.38 14.43 -3.96
N ASP A 85 8.54 15.65 -4.48
CA ASP A 85 8.02 16.05 -5.78
C ASP A 85 9.12 15.95 -6.84
N PHE A 86 8.83 15.21 -7.89
CA PHE A 86 9.65 15.05 -9.09
C PHE A 86 8.88 15.59 -10.30
N ASP A 87 9.58 15.99 -11.34
CA ASP A 87 8.97 16.63 -12.53
C ASP A 87 7.74 15.88 -13.11
N ASN A 88 7.74 14.55 -13.03
CA ASN A 88 6.72 13.71 -13.68
C ASN A 88 5.88 12.88 -12.70
N TYR A 89 6.20 12.87 -11.41
CA TYR A 89 5.48 12.10 -10.38
C TYR A 89 5.74 12.64 -8.98
N LEU A 90 4.81 12.35 -8.07
CA LEU A 90 5.01 12.47 -6.63
C LEU A 90 5.41 11.10 -6.06
N PHE A 91 6.44 11.09 -5.22
CA PHE A 91 6.81 9.94 -4.42
C PHE A 91 6.36 10.13 -2.98
N ILE A 92 5.61 9.18 -2.44
CA ILE A 92 5.03 9.25 -1.10
C ILE A 92 5.35 7.96 -0.36
N VAL A 93 5.92 8.09 0.84
CA VAL A 93 6.18 6.97 1.76
C VAL A 93 5.27 7.10 2.97
N LEU A 94 4.57 6.04 3.31
CA LEU A 94 3.67 5.95 4.45
C LEU A 94 3.99 4.70 5.27
N LYS A 95 3.51 4.67 6.51
CA LYS A 95 3.47 3.45 7.32
C LYS A 95 2.02 2.98 7.40
N MET A 96 1.75 1.79 6.91
CA MET A 96 0.48 1.11 7.10
C MET A 96 0.55 0.34 8.43
N LEU A 97 -0.38 0.59 9.31
CA LEU A 97 -0.56 -0.15 10.56
C LEU A 97 -1.72 -1.10 10.40
N TYR A 98 -1.57 -2.33 10.86
CA TYR A 98 -2.68 -3.28 10.94
C TYR A 98 -2.55 -4.14 12.19
N TYR A 99 -3.68 -4.62 12.68
CA TYR A 99 -3.73 -5.49 13.84
C TYR A 99 -3.80 -6.95 13.39
N ASP A 100 -2.76 -7.70 13.71
CA ASP A 100 -2.73 -9.14 13.46
C ASP A 100 -3.47 -9.87 14.59
N VAL A 101 -4.68 -10.32 14.29
CA VAL A 101 -5.54 -11.02 15.25
C VAL A 101 -4.92 -12.35 15.71
N THR A 102 -4.13 -12.99 14.85
CA THR A 102 -3.54 -14.31 15.15
C THR A 102 -2.40 -14.19 16.16
N GLU A 103 -1.58 -13.17 15.99
CA GLU A 103 -0.43 -12.90 16.87
C GLU A 103 -0.79 -11.94 18.01
N ASN A 104 -2.00 -11.36 17.98
CA ASN A 104 -2.49 -10.36 18.94
C ASN A 104 -1.56 -9.13 19.04
N GLU A 105 -1.02 -8.70 17.89
CA GLU A 105 -0.03 -7.63 17.81
C GLU A 105 -0.35 -6.61 16.71
N THR A 106 0.09 -5.36 16.96
CA THR A 106 0.08 -4.34 15.91
C THR A 106 1.33 -4.49 15.05
N LYS A 107 1.13 -4.66 13.75
CA LYS A 107 2.18 -4.72 12.76
C LYS A 107 2.26 -3.43 11.97
N THR A 108 3.47 -3.11 11.52
CA THR A 108 3.76 -1.92 10.72
C THR A 108 4.44 -2.35 9.44
N GLU A 109 3.96 -1.81 8.32
CA GLU A 109 4.52 -2.05 7.00
C GLU A 109 4.74 -0.72 6.26
N GLN A 110 5.78 -0.66 5.43
CA GLN A 110 5.97 0.50 4.55
C GLN A 110 5.13 0.35 3.30
N VAL A 111 4.38 1.40 2.98
CA VAL A 111 3.72 1.57 1.68
C VAL A 111 4.37 2.73 0.97
N SER A 112 4.83 2.49 -0.26
CA SER A 112 5.39 3.53 -1.12
C SER A 112 4.45 3.75 -2.31
N LEU A 113 4.13 5.01 -2.61
CA LEU A 113 3.27 5.38 -3.73
C LEU A 113 4.03 6.24 -4.72
N ILE A 114 3.89 5.93 -6.00
CA ILE A 114 4.25 6.80 -7.12
C ILE A 114 2.95 7.28 -7.75
N LEU A 115 2.70 8.58 -7.68
CA LEU A 115 1.55 9.21 -8.30
C LEU A 115 1.99 10.02 -9.51
N SER A 116 1.43 9.73 -10.68
CA SER A 116 1.60 10.49 -11.91
C SER A 116 0.24 10.92 -12.47
N ALA A 117 0.24 11.60 -13.60
CA ALA A 117 -0.98 12.18 -14.19
C ALA A 117 -2.10 11.16 -14.47
N ASN A 118 -1.77 9.92 -14.83
CA ASN A 118 -2.72 8.88 -15.24
C ASN A 118 -2.46 7.51 -14.61
N TYR A 119 -1.53 7.39 -13.68
CA TYR A 119 -1.29 6.15 -12.96
C TYR A 119 -0.89 6.36 -11.51
N VAL A 120 -1.14 5.34 -10.71
CA VAL A 120 -0.60 5.17 -9.35
C VAL A 120 0.10 3.82 -9.30
N ILE A 121 1.30 3.78 -8.72
CA ILE A 121 1.98 2.52 -8.38
C ILE A 121 2.07 2.47 -6.87
N SER A 122 1.58 1.40 -6.26
CA SER A 122 1.74 1.11 -4.83
C SER A 122 2.69 -0.06 -4.64
N PHE A 123 3.62 0.08 -3.72
CA PHE A 123 4.59 -0.94 -3.33
C PHE A 123 4.39 -1.29 -1.86
N GLN A 124 4.35 -2.57 -1.57
CA GLN A 124 4.18 -3.14 -0.24
C GLN A 124 5.20 -4.26 0.00
N GLU A 125 5.47 -4.55 1.27
CA GLU A 125 6.45 -5.59 1.63
C GLU A 125 5.84 -6.99 1.54
N THR A 126 4.55 -7.11 1.88
CA THR A 126 3.82 -8.38 1.96
C THR A 126 2.50 -8.31 1.23
N GLU A 127 1.92 -9.48 0.95
CA GLU A 127 0.55 -9.58 0.49
C GLU A 127 -0.42 -9.26 1.66
N GLY A 128 -1.48 -8.53 1.36
CA GLY A 128 -2.48 -8.07 2.31
C GLY A 128 -2.36 -6.59 2.62
N ASP A 129 -3.43 -5.86 2.40
CA ASP A 129 -3.48 -4.42 2.61
C ASP A 129 -4.87 -3.96 3.06
N VAL A 130 -5.01 -2.66 3.27
CA VAL A 130 -6.26 -2.00 3.66
C VAL A 130 -7.05 -1.45 2.46
N PHE A 131 -6.69 -1.83 1.24
CA PHE A 131 -7.23 -1.23 0.00
C PHE A 131 -8.42 -1.97 -0.60
N ASP A 132 -8.84 -3.11 -0.04
CA ASP A 132 -9.98 -3.87 -0.56
C ASP A 132 -11.27 -3.05 -0.70
N PRO A 133 -11.63 -2.13 0.22
CA PRO A 133 -12.79 -1.27 0.02
C PRO A 133 -12.69 -0.38 -1.22
N ILE A 134 -11.47 0.01 -1.62
CA ILE A 134 -11.23 0.81 -2.83
C ILE A 134 -11.37 -0.07 -4.07
N ARG A 135 -10.78 -1.28 -4.06
CA ARG A 135 -10.93 -2.26 -5.14
C ARG A 135 -12.40 -2.58 -5.40
N GLU A 136 -13.16 -2.79 -4.31
CA GLU A 136 -14.59 -3.09 -4.41
C GLU A 136 -15.38 -1.91 -5.01
N ARG A 137 -15.14 -0.67 -4.56
CA ARG A 137 -15.76 0.52 -5.15
C ARG A 137 -15.45 0.67 -6.64
N LEU A 138 -14.22 0.30 -7.05
CA LEU A 138 -13.83 0.28 -8.47
C LEU A 138 -14.55 -0.83 -9.24
N ARG A 139 -14.72 -2.04 -8.70
CA ARG A 139 -15.39 -3.17 -9.36
C ARG A 139 -16.85 -2.90 -9.61
N ILE A 140 -17.57 -2.38 -8.62
CA ILE A 140 -19.02 -2.17 -8.68
C ILE A 140 -19.44 -0.77 -9.16
N ASP A 141 -18.49 0.07 -9.60
CA ASP A 141 -18.72 1.46 -10.01
C ASP A 141 -19.48 2.29 -8.96
N ARG A 142 -19.10 2.13 -7.70
CA ARG A 142 -19.77 2.84 -6.61
C ARG A 142 -19.07 4.16 -6.29
N GLY A 143 -19.82 5.24 -6.31
CA GLY A 143 -19.34 6.57 -5.95
C GLY A 143 -18.69 7.30 -7.13
N ARG A 144 -17.59 8.02 -6.85
CA ARG A 144 -16.94 8.87 -7.84
C ARG A 144 -15.59 8.32 -8.32
N VAL A 145 -15.09 7.23 -7.73
CA VAL A 145 -13.70 6.79 -7.90
C VAL A 145 -13.34 6.54 -9.37
N ARG A 146 -14.23 5.93 -10.17
CA ARG A 146 -13.97 5.71 -11.60
C ARG A 146 -14.01 6.99 -12.45
N LYS A 147 -14.68 8.03 -11.98
CA LYS A 147 -14.85 9.32 -12.69
C LYS A 147 -13.77 10.33 -12.35
N MET A 148 -12.89 10.01 -11.41
CA MET A 148 -11.83 10.88 -10.92
C MET A 148 -10.48 10.40 -11.44
N GLY A 149 -9.48 11.28 -11.36
CA GLY A 149 -8.12 11.00 -11.81
C GLY A 149 -7.28 10.14 -10.87
N ALA A 150 -6.01 9.98 -11.24
CA ALA A 150 -5.03 9.24 -10.44
C ALA A 150 -4.77 9.89 -9.07
N ASP A 151 -4.88 11.21 -8.99
CA ASP A 151 -4.80 12.00 -7.76
C ASP A 151 -5.85 11.59 -6.74
N TYR A 152 -7.10 11.40 -7.17
CA TYR A 152 -8.16 10.94 -6.29
C TYR A 152 -7.96 9.48 -5.84
N LEU A 153 -7.41 8.64 -6.71
CA LEU A 153 -7.04 7.28 -6.34
C LEU A 153 -5.95 7.30 -5.26
N ALA A 154 -4.86 8.06 -5.47
CA ALA A 154 -3.79 8.18 -4.49
C ALA A 154 -4.30 8.73 -3.15
N TYR A 155 -5.16 9.76 -3.18
CA TYR A 155 -5.85 10.26 -1.99
C TYR A 155 -6.63 9.15 -1.29
N SER A 156 -7.41 8.36 -2.04
CA SER A 156 -8.21 7.27 -1.45
C SER A 156 -7.36 6.18 -0.81
N LEU A 157 -6.18 5.88 -1.38
CA LEU A 157 -5.23 4.92 -0.80
C LEU A 157 -4.64 5.45 0.51
N ILE A 158 -4.25 6.73 0.54
CA ILE A 158 -3.74 7.39 1.75
C ILE A 158 -4.83 7.44 2.83
N ASP A 159 -6.04 7.81 2.45
CA ASP A 159 -7.21 7.89 3.33
C ASP A 159 -7.50 6.54 3.99
N ALA A 160 -7.48 5.44 3.22
CA ALA A 160 -7.66 4.09 3.75
C ALA A 160 -6.56 3.69 4.77
N ILE A 161 -5.31 4.10 4.54
CA ILE A 161 -4.22 3.86 5.51
C ILE A 161 -4.48 4.64 6.80
N VAL A 162 -4.88 5.91 6.69
CA VAL A 162 -5.16 6.77 7.85
C VAL A 162 -6.38 6.29 8.62
N ASP A 163 -7.45 5.90 7.92
CA ASP A 163 -8.65 5.32 8.55
C ASP A 163 -8.30 4.06 9.37
N ASN A 164 -7.38 3.24 8.85
CA ASN A 164 -6.96 2.03 9.54
C ASN A 164 -6.17 2.32 10.84
N TYR A 165 -5.57 3.50 10.98
CA TYR A 165 -4.94 3.91 12.25
C TYR A 165 -5.96 3.99 13.38
N PHE A 166 -7.17 4.46 13.10
CA PHE A 166 -8.24 4.53 14.11
C PHE A 166 -8.67 3.13 14.56
N ILE A 167 -8.77 2.18 13.62
CA ILE A 167 -9.06 0.77 13.94
C ILE A 167 -7.99 0.18 14.88
N VAL A 168 -6.72 0.45 14.57
CA VAL A 168 -5.60 -0.03 15.41
C VAL A 168 -5.63 0.64 16.79
N LEU A 169 -5.93 1.95 16.86
CA LEU A 169 -6.06 2.66 18.13
C LEU A 169 -7.20 2.11 18.99
N GLU A 170 -8.35 1.79 18.40
CA GLU A 170 -9.46 1.14 19.10
C GLU A 170 -9.04 -0.21 19.70
N LYS A 171 -8.29 -1.02 18.93
CA LYS A 171 -7.76 -2.29 19.44
C LYS A 171 -6.74 -2.14 20.56
N ILE A 172 -5.95 -1.08 20.56
CA ILE A 172 -5.02 -0.76 21.66
C ILE A 172 -5.80 -0.35 22.91
N VAL A 173 -6.86 0.44 22.76
CA VAL A 173 -7.72 0.84 23.89
C VAL A 173 -8.39 -0.39 24.52
N GLU A 174 -9.03 -1.27 23.71
CA GLU A 174 -9.62 -2.53 24.18
C GLU A 174 -8.59 -3.34 25.00
N LYS A 175 -7.36 -3.46 24.49
CA LYS A 175 -6.30 -4.20 25.19
C LYS A 175 -5.86 -3.56 26.50
N ILE A 176 -5.85 -2.23 26.59
CA ILE A 176 -5.55 -1.51 27.84
C ILE A 176 -6.67 -1.77 28.86
N GLU A 177 -7.93 -1.69 28.45
CA GLU A 177 -9.08 -1.98 29.32
C GLU A 177 -9.06 -3.42 29.85
N ASP A 178 -8.71 -4.40 29.00
CA ASP A 178 -8.56 -5.78 29.41
C ASP A 178 -7.46 -5.96 30.49
N ILE A 179 -6.32 -5.29 30.30
CA ILE A 179 -5.21 -5.32 31.27
C ILE A 179 -5.62 -4.64 32.58
N GLU A 180 -6.27 -3.47 32.54
CA GLU A 180 -6.77 -2.79 33.73
C GLU A 180 -7.76 -3.67 34.52
N ASP A 181 -8.67 -4.33 33.82
CA ASP A 181 -9.63 -5.25 34.41
C ASP A 181 -8.95 -6.46 35.08
N GLU A 182 -7.90 -7.00 34.46
CA GLU A 182 -7.13 -8.12 35.00
C GLU A 182 -6.36 -7.69 36.26
N MET A 183 -5.71 -6.55 36.23
CA MET A 183 -5.01 -5.97 37.39
C MET A 183 -5.95 -5.74 38.59
N ILE A 184 -7.19 -5.32 38.35
CA ILE A 184 -8.19 -5.10 39.39
C ILE A 184 -8.66 -6.43 39.99
N LYS A 185 -8.85 -7.47 39.15
CA LYS A 185 -9.38 -8.78 39.60
C LYS A 185 -8.32 -9.63 40.29
N ASN A 186 -7.07 -9.60 39.81
CA ASN A 186 -5.98 -10.44 40.28
C ASN A 186 -4.65 -9.64 40.33
N PRO A 187 -4.50 -8.70 41.26
CA PRO A 187 -3.27 -7.89 41.34
C PRO A 187 -2.06 -8.76 41.68
N THR A 188 -1.09 -8.83 40.78
CA THR A 188 0.19 -9.49 41.00
C THR A 188 1.31 -8.45 41.23
N PRO A 189 2.36 -8.77 42.03
CA PRO A 189 3.49 -7.86 42.24
C PRO A 189 4.28 -7.53 40.97
N GLU A 190 4.12 -8.28 39.89
CA GLU A 190 4.79 -8.12 38.62
C GLU A 190 4.06 -7.14 37.67
N GLU A 191 2.80 -6.78 38.00
CA GLU A 191 1.93 -5.87 37.22
C GLU A 191 1.83 -4.47 37.88
N LEU A 192 2.45 -4.26 39.02
CA LEU A 192 2.59 -3.00 39.73
C LEU A 192 3.97 -2.34 39.46
#